data_d9236009f61da587bb470d29bc47a4cb
#
_entry.id   d9236009f61da587bb470d29bc47a4cb
#
_cell.length_a   1.000
_cell.length_b   1.000
_cell.length_c   1.000
_cell.angle_alpha   90.00
_cell.angle_beta   90.00
_cell.angle_gamma   90.00
#
_symmetry.space_group_name_H-M   'P 1'
#
loop_
_entity.id
_entity.type
_entity.pdbx_description
1 polymer ?
#
loop_
_entity_poly.entity_id
_entity_poly.type
_entity_poly.pdbx_seq_one_letter_code
_entity_poly.pdbx_strand_id
1 'polypeptide(L)'
;MGPTLAAPRRGPSWPLGRLPALTLSMRTRAWLGYGAITVLLVCGLTLAVGAASSPSTEVPVSYLGFPGWLAGPLPDVDLHLGSSRFVPLIVVMALSQGLALWVSDALEARWVVAAVVAGHVVFTLAPPILSPDVFGYLAYARMGALYGLNPYVYLPEIPWDDVYNYIRWRDQLDPYGPLFTLISYPIAFLGVAGGLWAMKALMGLASLGLVGLVWMSARRLEIAPLAPTLFVGLNPFLLVYGVGGAHNDLLMMAFLMGAVYLALGGREATGGAALVGAAAVKALSPALLLPFFVVACRHRARALVGVLAGGCAVLAVSLLAFGDEVFGLLSAWATQGEKVSTHNFPNAIGWYLGLGGVTSAVRVVAASTLAVSLVVLVVLTWRRRLDLPTAMGWATLALLVTTTWLMHWYLVWLLPLAALTRGSTLRWAALLLPAVMVVLGLPPVPK
;
A
#
# COMPACT_ATOMS: atom_id res chain seq x y z
N MET A 1 -7.67 -25.39 45.93
CA MET A 1 -8.34 -25.24 44.62
C MET A 1 -7.38 -24.49 43.71
N GLY A 2 -6.68 -25.19 42.81
CA GLY A 2 -5.73 -24.63 41.88
C GLY A 2 -6.46 -23.91 40.75
N PRO A 3 -5.86 -22.87 40.12
CA PRO A 3 -6.47 -22.15 39.02
C PRO A 3 -6.59 -23.10 37.83
N THR A 4 -7.81 -23.32 37.37
CA THR A 4 -8.14 -23.98 36.09
C THR A 4 -7.51 -23.16 34.96
N LEU A 5 -6.50 -23.74 34.29
CA LEU A 5 -5.94 -23.23 33.05
C LEU A 5 -7.09 -23.09 32.04
N ALA A 6 -7.48 -21.85 31.76
CA ALA A 6 -8.43 -21.58 30.70
C ALA A 6 -7.90 -22.13 29.38
N ALA A 7 -8.72 -22.94 28.69
CA ALA A 7 -8.38 -23.50 27.39
C ALA A 7 -7.89 -22.39 26.44
N PRO A 8 -6.88 -22.64 25.61
CA PRO A 8 -6.35 -21.63 24.69
C PRO A 8 -7.49 -21.12 23.80
N ARG A 9 -7.74 -19.81 23.87
CA ARG A 9 -8.74 -19.14 23.01
C ARG A 9 -8.39 -19.47 21.57
N ARG A 10 -9.32 -20.12 20.86
CA ARG A 10 -9.14 -20.43 19.44
C ARG A 10 -8.74 -19.14 18.71
N GLY A 11 -7.58 -19.15 18.06
CA GLY A 11 -7.09 -18.05 17.24
C GLY A 11 -8.10 -17.67 16.14
N PRO A 12 -7.98 -16.47 15.56
CA PRO A 12 -8.89 -16.02 14.51
C PRO A 12 -8.90 -17.02 13.36
N SER A 13 -10.10 -17.47 12.98
CA SER A 13 -10.26 -18.35 11.81
C SER A 13 -9.89 -17.59 10.54
N TRP A 14 -8.84 -18.02 9.85
CA TRP A 14 -8.49 -17.50 8.53
C TRP A 14 -9.60 -17.83 7.52
N PRO A 15 -9.83 -16.97 6.49
CA PRO A 15 -10.92 -17.15 5.54
C PRO A 15 -11.02 -18.57 4.96
N LEU A 16 -9.87 -19.15 4.63
CA LEU A 16 -9.77 -20.47 4.01
C LEU A 16 -9.65 -21.64 5.02
N GLY A 17 -9.36 -21.34 6.30
CA GLY A 17 -9.19 -22.37 7.35
C GLY A 17 -10.47 -23.08 7.79
N ARG A 18 -11.64 -22.72 7.24
CA ARG A 18 -12.93 -23.40 7.46
C ARG A 18 -13.36 -24.29 6.30
N LEU A 19 -12.59 -24.34 5.21
CA LEU A 19 -12.83 -25.39 4.21
C LEU A 19 -12.64 -26.74 4.88
N PRO A 20 -13.50 -27.74 4.57
CA PRO A 20 -13.39 -29.06 5.19
C PRO A 20 -11.94 -29.50 5.06
N ALA A 21 -11.33 -29.81 6.20
CA ALA A 21 -9.99 -30.36 6.22
C ALA A 21 -10.03 -31.62 5.39
N LEU A 22 -9.52 -31.55 4.17
CA LEU A 22 -9.14 -32.78 3.46
C LEU A 22 -8.29 -33.54 4.46
N THR A 23 -8.48 -34.86 4.59
CA THR A 23 -7.78 -35.76 5.51
C THR A 23 -6.29 -35.89 5.16
N LEU A 24 -5.66 -34.75 4.80
CA LEU A 24 -4.27 -34.66 4.40
C LEU A 24 -3.36 -34.63 5.63
N SER A 25 -2.27 -35.41 5.58
CA SER A 25 -1.25 -35.37 6.61
C SER A 25 -0.60 -34.01 6.71
N MET A 26 -0.08 -33.65 7.89
CA MET A 26 0.68 -32.39 8.08
C MET A 26 1.85 -32.26 7.09
N ARG A 27 2.52 -33.39 6.80
CA ARG A 27 3.61 -33.43 5.80
C ARG A 27 3.10 -33.08 4.40
N THR A 28 1.97 -33.64 3.96
CA THR A 28 1.37 -33.33 2.66
C THR A 28 0.96 -31.86 2.58
N ARG A 29 0.35 -31.31 3.64
CA ARG A 29 -0.02 -29.90 3.72
C ARG A 29 1.20 -28.98 3.63
N ALA A 30 2.30 -29.31 4.32
CA ALA A 30 3.55 -28.56 4.23
C ALA A 30 4.11 -28.54 2.80
N TRP A 31 4.14 -29.71 2.11
CA TRP A 31 4.60 -29.77 0.72
C TRP A 31 3.71 -28.96 -0.22
N LEU A 32 2.39 -29.01 -0.06
CA LEU A 32 1.47 -28.17 -0.85
C LEU A 32 1.74 -26.69 -0.63
N GLY A 33 1.96 -26.25 0.62
CA GLY A 33 2.23 -24.87 0.93
C GLY A 33 3.57 -24.37 0.39
N TYR A 34 4.64 -25.15 0.51
CA TYR A 34 5.95 -24.81 -0.07
C TYR A 34 5.89 -24.81 -1.59
N GLY A 35 5.21 -25.78 -2.22
CA GLY A 35 4.97 -25.79 -3.66
C GLY A 35 4.23 -24.55 -4.14
N ALA A 36 3.17 -24.15 -3.43
CA ALA A 36 2.43 -22.94 -3.74
C ALA A 36 3.30 -21.68 -3.61
N ILE A 37 4.09 -21.53 -2.55
CA ILE A 37 5.03 -20.41 -2.38
C ILE A 37 6.07 -20.41 -3.51
N THR A 38 6.59 -21.57 -3.90
CA THR A 38 7.54 -21.67 -5.02
C THR A 38 6.90 -21.20 -6.32
N VAL A 39 5.69 -21.65 -6.65
CA VAL A 39 4.95 -21.19 -7.84
C VAL A 39 4.75 -19.69 -7.82
N LEU A 40 4.36 -19.12 -6.67
CA LEU A 40 4.20 -17.68 -6.51
C LEU A 40 5.51 -16.93 -6.81
N LEU A 41 6.63 -17.38 -6.25
CA LEU A 41 7.95 -16.74 -6.46
C LEU A 41 8.43 -16.89 -7.90
N VAL A 42 8.20 -18.04 -8.55
CA VAL A 42 8.55 -18.26 -9.96
C VAL A 42 7.71 -17.33 -10.85
N CYS A 43 6.39 -17.24 -10.64
CA CYS A 43 5.56 -16.29 -11.38
C CYS A 43 6.02 -14.84 -11.15
N GLY A 44 6.36 -14.48 -9.90
CA GLY A 44 6.90 -13.15 -9.57
C GLY A 44 8.22 -12.86 -10.27
N LEU A 45 9.14 -13.82 -10.30
CA LEU A 45 10.41 -13.70 -11.03
C LEU A 45 10.17 -13.56 -12.54
N THR A 46 9.24 -14.34 -13.10
CA THR A 46 8.84 -14.23 -14.52
C THR A 46 8.32 -12.82 -14.85
N LEU A 47 7.49 -12.24 -13.97
CA LEU A 47 7.01 -10.86 -14.14
C LEU A 47 8.17 -9.86 -14.07
N ALA A 48 9.07 -10.01 -13.11
CA ALA A 48 10.21 -9.11 -12.93
C ALA A 48 11.19 -9.15 -14.12
N VAL A 49 11.51 -10.35 -14.61
CA VAL A 49 12.38 -10.55 -15.78
C VAL A 49 11.71 -10.05 -17.05
N GLY A 50 10.40 -10.34 -17.23
CA GLY A 50 9.66 -9.81 -18.37
C GLY A 50 9.57 -8.27 -18.37
N ALA A 51 9.46 -7.65 -17.19
CA ALA A 51 9.53 -6.20 -17.07
C ALA A 51 10.92 -5.64 -17.41
N ALA A 52 11.98 -6.39 -17.16
CA ALA A 52 13.35 -5.98 -17.48
C ALA A 52 13.71 -6.18 -18.98
N SER A 53 12.95 -6.98 -19.72
CA SER A 53 13.17 -7.20 -21.16
C SER A 53 12.75 -5.99 -21.97
N SER A 54 13.58 -5.55 -22.90
CA SER A 54 13.32 -4.39 -23.77
C SER A 54 12.83 -4.84 -25.16
N PRO A 55 11.78 -4.19 -25.73
CA PRO A 55 10.88 -3.23 -25.11
C PRO A 55 9.88 -3.90 -24.17
N SER A 56 9.60 -3.32 -23.02
CA SER A 56 8.60 -3.82 -22.08
C SER A 56 7.32 -3.00 -22.12
N THR A 57 6.17 -3.65 -22.25
CA THR A 57 4.86 -3.00 -22.15
C THR A 57 4.43 -2.75 -20.71
N GLU A 58 5.10 -3.39 -19.74
CA GLU A 58 4.78 -3.29 -18.31
C GLU A 58 5.57 -2.20 -17.59
N VAL A 59 6.60 -1.64 -18.25
CA VAL A 59 7.41 -0.53 -17.71
C VAL A 59 7.07 0.74 -18.48
N PRO A 60 6.42 1.71 -17.85
CA PRO A 60 6.10 2.96 -18.50
C PRO A 60 7.38 3.81 -18.66
N VAL A 61 7.97 3.75 -19.81
CA VAL A 61 9.04 4.65 -20.26
C VAL A 61 8.46 5.71 -21.18
N SER A 62 9.05 6.92 -21.14
CA SER A 62 8.65 7.99 -22.02
C SER A 62 9.51 8.04 -23.30
N TYR A 63 9.81 9.20 -23.81
CA TYR A 63 10.28 9.48 -25.16
C TYR A 63 11.65 8.91 -25.55
N LEU A 64 12.49 8.46 -24.62
CA LEU A 64 13.86 8.03 -24.89
C LEU A 64 14.04 6.49 -25.04
N GLY A 65 12.95 5.74 -25.04
CA GLY A 65 13.03 4.29 -25.08
C GLY A 65 13.42 3.66 -23.73
N PHE A 66 13.90 2.42 -23.76
CA PHE A 66 14.24 1.65 -22.57
C PHE A 66 15.77 1.68 -22.34
N PRO A 67 16.31 2.54 -21.46
CA PRO A 67 17.74 2.58 -21.20
C PRO A 67 18.18 1.34 -20.40
N GLY A 68 19.39 0.83 -20.69
CA GLY A 68 19.90 -0.39 -20.06
C GLY A 68 19.94 -0.36 -18.52
N TRP A 69 20.20 0.81 -17.91
CA TRP A 69 20.19 0.95 -16.44
C TRP A 69 18.80 0.73 -15.82
N LEU A 70 17.73 0.85 -16.61
CA LEU A 70 16.35 0.66 -16.12
C LEU A 70 16.04 -0.83 -15.89
N ALA A 71 16.64 -1.74 -16.65
CA ALA A 71 16.52 -3.18 -16.44
C ALA A 71 17.10 -3.64 -15.09
N GLY A 72 18.05 -2.87 -14.54
CA GLY A 72 18.76 -3.23 -13.32
C GLY A 72 19.65 -4.45 -13.50
N PRO A 73 19.75 -5.31 -12.46
CA PRO A 73 20.59 -6.50 -12.52
C PRO A 73 19.91 -7.71 -13.18
N LEU A 74 18.66 -7.58 -13.61
CA LEU A 74 17.92 -8.68 -14.23
C LEU A 74 18.35 -8.86 -15.69
N PRO A 75 18.47 -10.13 -16.16
CA PRO A 75 18.86 -10.39 -17.52
C PRO A 75 17.76 -9.99 -18.52
N ASP A 76 18.18 -9.47 -19.65
CA ASP A 76 17.32 -9.37 -20.83
C ASP A 76 17.29 -10.76 -21.52
N VAL A 77 16.16 -11.44 -21.39
CA VAL A 77 15.93 -12.78 -21.95
C VAL A 77 14.90 -12.76 -23.08
N ASP A 78 14.64 -11.60 -23.65
CA ASP A 78 13.66 -11.39 -24.73
C ASP A 78 12.25 -11.91 -24.36
N LEU A 79 11.88 -11.80 -23.08
CA LEU A 79 10.61 -12.24 -22.56
C LEU A 79 9.58 -11.09 -22.61
N HIS A 80 8.88 -10.97 -23.73
CA HIS A 80 7.83 -9.97 -23.86
C HIS A 80 6.54 -10.43 -23.18
N LEU A 81 6.18 -9.74 -22.09
CA LEU A 81 4.91 -9.92 -21.40
C LEU A 81 3.95 -8.83 -21.84
N GLY A 82 2.90 -9.21 -22.55
CA GLY A 82 1.74 -8.36 -22.76
C GLY A 82 0.67 -8.60 -21.68
N SER A 83 -0.35 -7.74 -21.63
CA SER A 83 -1.44 -7.84 -20.66
C SER A 83 -2.12 -9.22 -20.64
N SER A 84 -2.15 -9.93 -21.76
CA SER A 84 -2.69 -11.29 -21.87
C SER A 84 -1.90 -12.35 -21.06
N ARG A 85 -0.63 -12.12 -20.77
CA ARG A 85 0.22 -13.00 -19.94
C ARG A 85 0.40 -12.46 -18.52
N PHE A 86 0.38 -11.15 -18.36
CA PHE A 86 0.54 -10.48 -17.08
C PHE A 86 -0.58 -10.83 -16.08
N VAL A 87 -1.85 -10.66 -16.50
CA VAL A 87 -3.01 -10.93 -15.65
C VAL A 87 -3.08 -12.38 -15.17
N PRO A 88 -2.94 -13.41 -16.05
CA PRO A 88 -2.88 -14.80 -15.59
C PRO A 88 -1.79 -15.09 -14.57
N LEU A 89 -0.59 -14.51 -14.70
CA LEU A 89 0.48 -14.69 -13.72
C LEU A 89 0.08 -14.14 -12.34
N ILE A 90 -0.52 -12.96 -12.27
CA ILE A 90 -1.04 -12.39 -11.01
C ILE A 90 -2.13 -13.29 -10.42
N VAL A 91 -3.03 -13.82 -11.24
CA VAL A 91 -4.08 -14.74 -10.78
C VAL A 91 -3.46 -16.02 -10.19
N VAL A 92 -2.47 -16.61 -10.87
CA VAL A 92 -1.75 -17.78 -10.35
C VAL A 92 -1.04 -17.46 -9.05
N MET A 93 -0.39 -16.31 -8.93
CA MET A 93 0.23 -15.85 -7.67
C MET A 93 -0.84 -15.73 -6.55
N ALA A 94 -2.00 -15.16 -6.83
CA ALA A 94 -3.08 -14.99 -5.86
C ALA A 94 -3.67 -16.34 -5.40
N LEU A 95 -3.89 -17.28 -6.32
CA LEU A 95 -4.34 -18.63 -6.02
C LEU A 95 -3.30 -19.41 -5.19
N SER A 96 -2.02 -19.25 -5.54
CA SER A 96 -0.89 -19.84 -4.82
C SER A 96 -0.80 -19.28 -3.40
N GLN A 97 -0.95 -17.96 -3.23
CA GLN A 97 -1.04 -17.34 -1.90
C GLN A 97 -2.23 -17.89 -1.11
N GLY A 98 -3.40 -18.01 -1.73
CA GLY A 98 -4.59 -18.59 -1.10
C GLY A 98 -4.35 -20.01 -0.61
N LEU A 99 -3.72 -20.86 -1.42
CA LEU A 99 -3.35 -22.23 -1.06
C LEU A 99 -2.35 -22.25 0.10
N ALA A 100 -1.30 -21.42 0.06
CA ALA A 100 -0.33 -21.33 1.14
C ALA A 100 -0.96 -20.83 2.46
N LEU A 101 -1.91 -19.90 2.40
CA LEU A 101 -2.69 -19.44 3.56
C LEU A 101 -3.56 -20.55 4.15
N TRP A 102 -4.18 -21.36 3.29
CA TRP A 102 -5.02 -22.46 3.73
C TRP A 102 -4.26 -23.51 4.53
N VAL A 103 -3.00 -23.76 4.18
CA VAL A 103 -2.15 -24.75 4.86
C VAL A 103 -1.09 -24.10 5.76
N SER A 104 -1.24 -22.82 6.11
CA SER A 104 -0.22 -22.04 6.79
C SER A 104 0.19 -22.57 8.17
N ASP A 105 -0.69 -23.32 8.83
CA ASP A 105 -0.41 -24.01 10.11
C ASP A 105 0.59 -25.17 9.99
N ALA A 106 0.83 -25.66 8.76
CA ALA A 106 1.82 -26.70 8.47
C ALA A 106 3.18 -26.11 8.04
N LEU A 107 3.30 -24.78 7.86
CA LEU A 107 4.51 -24.12 7.37
C LEU A 107 5.41 -23.67 8.53
N GLU A 108 6.72 -23.74 8.31
CA GLU A 108 7.70 -23.19 9.24
C GLU A 108 7.96 -21.70 8.96
N ALA A 109 7.98 -20.90 10.02
CA ALA A 109 8.15 -19.45 9.93
C ALA A 109 9.42 -19.01 9.16
N ARG A 110 10.54 -19.72 9.36
CA ARG A 110 11.81 -19.40 8.68
C ARG A 110 11.69 -19.42 7.16
N TRP A 111 10.98 -20.40 6.60
CA TRP A 111 10.84 -20.53 5.15
C TRP A 111 9.84 -19.52 4.57
N VAL A 112 8.79 -19.21 5.31
CA VAL A 112 7.84 -18.14 4.94
C VAL A 112 8.53 -16.78 4.96
N VAL A 113 9.31 -16.48 6.00
CA VAL A 113 10.08 -15.23 6.08
C VAL A 113 11.11 -15.14 4.95
N ALA A 114 11.83 -16.24 4.66
CA ALA A 114 12.78 -16.29 3.56
C ALA A 114 12.08 -16.02 2.21
N ALA A 115 10.90 -16.61 1.98
CA ALA A 115 10.11 -16.38 0.78
C ALA A 115 9.61 -14.92 0.67
N VAL A 116 9.17 -14.32 1.79
CA VAL A 116 8.81 -12.89 1.82
C VAL A 116 10.00 -12.03 1.42
N VAL A 117 11.15 -12.24 2.02
CA VAL A 117 12.38 -11.50 1.68
C VAL A 117 12.75 -11.70 0.20
N ALA A 118 12.73 -12.95 -0.29
CA ALA A 118 13.03 -13.26 -1.69
C ALA A 118 12.08 -12.53 -2.65
N GLY A 119 10.76 -12.56 -2.40
CA GLY A 119 9.78 -11.85 -3.21
C GLY A 119 10.05 -10.33 -3.22
N HIS A 120 10.33 -9.73 -2.07
CA HIS A 120 10.66 -8.30 -1.98
C HIS A 120 11.97 -7.97 -2.72
N VAL A 121 13.00 -8.80 -2.62
CA VAL A 121 14.26 -8.61 -3.36
C VAL A 121 14.01 -8.66 -4.86
N VAL A 122 13.27 -9.65 -5.35
CA VAL A 122 12.93 -9.78 -6.78
C VAL A 122 12.26 -8.52 -7.30
N PHE A 123 11.20 -8.03 -6.63
CA PHE A 123 10.46 -6.85 -7.10
C PHE A 123 11.19 -5.52 -6.81
N THR A 124 12.07 -5.46 -5.83
CA THR A 124 12.95 -4.29 -5.63
C THR A 124 13.97 -4.17 -6.75
N LEU A 125 14.51 -5.28 -7.24
CA LEU A 125 15.48 -5.33 -8.32
C LEU A 125 14.84 -5.29 -9.74
N ALA A 126 13.52 -5.44 -9.85
CA ALA A 126 12.80 -5.25 -11.10
C ALA A 126 12.70 -3.75 -11.47
N PRO A 127 12.55 -3.38 -12.74
CA PRO A 127 12.17 -2.03 -13.15
C PRO A 127 10.88 -1.56 -12.46
N PRO A 128 10.55 -0.24 -12.48
CA PRO A 128 9.27 0.23 -11.95
C PRO A 128 8.11 -0.31 -12.79
N ILE A 129 7.29 -1.21 -12.20
CA ILE A 129 6.23 -1.92 -12.89
C ILE A 129 4.95 -1.09 -12.85
N LEU A 130 4.31 -0.89 -14.01
CA LEU A 130 2.98 -0.31 -14.25
C LEU A 130 2.80 1.16 -13.83
N SER A 131 3.82 1.82 -13.27
CA SER A 131 3.73 3.22 -12.87
C SER A 131 5.06 3.96 -13.03
N PRO A 132 5.05 5.17 -13.61
CA PRO A 132 6.21 6.07 -13.65
C PRO A 132 6.30 6.98 -12.41
N ASP A 133 5.47 6.80 -11.37
CA ASP A 133 5.38 7.72 -10.23
C ASP A 133 6.71 7.93 -9.52
N VAL A 134 7.59 6.92 -9.49
CA VAL A 134 8.92 7.03 -8.91
C VAL A 134 9.77 8.11 -9.56
N PHE A 135 9.59 8.36 -10.87
CA PHE A 135 10.27 9.47 -11.55
C PHE A 135 9.67 10.83 -11.18
N GLY A 136 8.37 10.90 -10.89
CA GLY A 136 7.74 12.08 -10.30
C GLY A 136 8.33 12.39 -8.92
N TYR A 137 8.52 11.39 -8.05
CA TYR A 137 9.20 11.57 -6.76
C TYR A 137 10.60 12.15 -6.92
N LEU A 138 11.37 11.60 -7.87
CA LEU A 138 12.72 12.07 -8.17
C LEU A 138 12.71 13.48 -8.75
N ALA A 139 11.75 13.85 -9.60
CA ALA A 139 11.63 15.18 -10.17
C ALA A 139 11.39 16.21 -9.06
N TYR A 140 10.40 16.01 -8.19
CA TYR A 140 10.15 16.90 -7.06
C TYR A 140 11.35 17.01 -6.11
N ALA A 141 12.03 15.89 -5.86
CA ALA A 141 13.25 15.89 -5.05
C ALA A 141 14.36 16.72 -5.68
N ARG A 142 14.59 16.57 -6.99
CA ARG A 142 15.63 17.29 -7.75
C ARG A 142 15.31 18.76 -7.88
N MET A 143 14.02 19.11 -8.09
CA MET A 143 13.57 20.51 -8.06
C MET A 143 14.01 21.22 -6.78
N GLY A 144 13.66 20.66 -5.62
CA GLY A 144 13.99 21.28 -4.34
C GLY A 144 15.48 21.20 -4.00
N ALA A 145 16.08 20.01 -4.09
CA ALA A 145 17.43 19.78 -3.59
C ALA A 145 18.54 20.32 -4.51
N LEU A 146 18.34 20.32 -5.83
CA LEU A 146 19.37 20.72 -6.80
C LEU A 146 19.14 22.12 -7.37
N TYR A 147 17.88 22.53 -7.55
CA TYR A 147 17.54 23.78 -8.25
C TYR A 147 16.93 24.83 -7.33
N GLY A 148 16.67 24.53 -6.06
CA GLY A 148 16.01 25.45 -5.13
C GLY A 148 14.57 25.81 -5.51
N LEU A 149 13.93 25.02 -6.37
CA LEU A 149 12.54 25.20 -6.79
C LEU A 149 11.61 24.47 -5.83
N ASN A 150 10.75 25.20 -5.13
CA ASN A 150 9.79 24.62 -4.21
C ASN A 150 8.74 23.81 -4.96
N PRO A 151 8.65 22.44 -4.77
CA PRO A 151 7.75 21.58 -5.55
C PRO A 151 6.27 21.78 -5.22
N TYR A 152 5.94 22.55 -4.19
CA TYR A 152 4.56 22.91 -3.82
C TYR A 152 4.05 24.16 -4.54
N VAL A 153 4.91 24.87 -5.27
CA VAL A 153 4.58 26.09 -6.00
C VAL A 153 4.90 25.98 -7.47
N TYR A 154 6.02 25.31 -7.79
CA TYR A 154 6.47 25.17 -9.17
C TYR A 154 6.09 23.81 -9.73
N LEU A 155 5.63 23.80 -10.98
CA LEU A 155 5.43 22.57 -11.75
C LEU A 155 6.78 21.92 -12.05
N PRO A 156 6.84 20.58 -12.26
CA PRO A 156 8.08 19.88 -12.59
C PRO A 156 8.52 20.14 -14.05
N GLU A 157 8.54 21.40 -14.46
CA GLU A 157 9.00 21.85 -15.77
C GLU A 157 10.50 22.13 -15.74
N ILE A 158 11.28 21.06 -15.65
CA ILE A 158 12.75 21.07 -15.62
C ILE A 158 13.34 20.37 -16.84
N PRO A 159 13.09 20.87 -18.09
CA PRO A 159 13.49 20.17 -19.32
C PRO A 159 15.00 20.02 -19.50
N TRP A 160 15.81 20.75 -18.71
CA TRP A 160 17.26 20.60 -18.65
C TRP A 160 17.74 19.44 -17.78
N ASP A 161 16.86 18.79 -17.04
CA ASP A 161 17.16 17.62 -16.19
C ASP A 161 16.69 16.34 -16.86
N ASP A 162 17.55 15.30 -16.86
CA ASP A 162 17.25 14.02 -17.50
C ASP A 162 16.01 13.34 -16.95
N VAL A 163 15.64 13.59 -15.68
CA VAL A 163 14.43 13.02 -15.08
C VAL A 163 13.16 13.47 -15.80
N TYR A 164 13.18 14.64 -16.44
CA TYR A 164 12.04 15.19 -17.16
C TYR A 164 11.54 14.27 -18.27
N ASN A 165 12.43 13.48 -18.86
CA ASN A 165 12.08 12.54 -19.92
C ASN A 165 11.25 11.35 -19.44
N TYR A 166 11.20 11.08 -18.13
CA TYR A 166 10.53 9.94 -17.52
C TYR A 166 9.27 10.29 -16.74
N ILE A 167 9.06 11.59 -16.40
CA ILE A 167 7.89 12.03 -15.63
C ILE A 167 6.63 12.08 -16.50
N ARG A 168 5.52 11.62 -15.94
CA ARG A 168 4.19 11.68 -16.58
C ARG A 168 3.42 12.94 -16.20
N TRP A 169 3.48 13.32 -14.92
CA TRP A 169 2.64 14.37 -14.35
C TRP A 169 3.38 15.72 -14.35
N ARG A 170 3.61 16.30 -15.56
CA ARG A 170 4.35 17.56 -15.73
C ARG A 170 3.53 18.79 -15.36
N ASP A 171 2.22 18.63 -15.34
CA ASP A 171 1.22 19.67 -15.07
C ASP A 171 0.72 19.69 -13.61
N GLN A 172 1.43 19.03 -12.70
CA GLN A 172 0.99 18.89 -11.31
C GLN A 172 2.05 19.29 -10.32
N LEU A 173 1.62 20.05 -9.31
CA LEU A 173 2.42 20.30 -8.11
C LEU A 173 2.60 19.02 -7.32
N ASP A 174 3.62 18.97 -6.45
CA ASP A 174 3.86 17.83 -5.58
C ASP A 174 2.65 17.53 -4.68
N PRO A 175 1.95 16.40 -4.87
CA PRO A 175 0.81 16.01 -4.04
C PRO A 175 1.23 15.24 -2.78
N TYR A 176 2.52 14.95 -2.63
CA TYR A 176 3.03 14.16 -1.51
C TYR A 176 3.31 15.01 -0.30
N GLY A 177 3.28 14.40 0.87
CA GLY A 177 3.50 15.11 2.12
C GLY A 177 4.96 15.54 2.32
N PRO A 178 5.18 16.59 3.10
CA PRO A 178 6.51 17.24 3.24
C PRO A 178 7.57 16.31 3.83
N LEU A 179 7.18 15.34 4.67
CA LEU A 179 8.13 14.35 5.18
C LEU A 179 8.69 13.47 4.06
N PHE A 180 7.84 13.04 3.12
CA PHE A 180 8.29 12.24 1.99
C PHE A 180 9.20 13.04 1.06
N THR A 181 8.83 14.27 0.74
CA THR A 181 9.62 15.17 -0.09
C THR A 181 11.01 15.40 0.52
N LEU A 182 11.10 15.67 1.83
CA LEU A 182 12.38 15.83 2.53
C LEU A 182 13.22 14.52 2.56
N ILE A 183 12.59 13.36 2.78
CA ILE A 183 13.29 12.06 2.74
C ILE A 183 13.86 11.81 1.34
N SER A 184 13.21 12.28 0.28
CA SER A 184 13.66 12.11 -1.09
C SER A 184 14.82 13.03 -1.51
N TYR A 185 15.05 14.15 -0.82
CA TYR A 185 16.09 15.14 -1.17
C TYR A 185 17.52 14.55 -1.23
N PRO A 186 17.99 13.75 -0.26
CA PRO A 186 19.31 13.12 -0.37
C PRO A 186 19.44 12.21 -1.59
N ILE A 187 18.34 11.59 -2.03
CA ILE A 187 18.31 10.68 -3.18
C ILE A 187 18.52 11.45 -4.49
N ALA A 188 18.12 12.74 -4.56
CA ALA A 188 18.27 13.58 -5.73
C ALA A 188 19.72 13.68 -6.23
N PHE A 189 20.70 13.61 -5.32
CA PHE A 189 22.15 13.72 -5.63
C PHE A 189 22.73 12.46 -6.30
N LEU A 190 22.00 11.36 -6.35
CA LEU A 190 22.46 10.10 -6.96
C LEU A 190 22.22 10.04 -8.49
N GLY A 191 21.79 11.13 -9.11
CA GLY A 191 21.34 11.13 -10.50
C GLY A 191 20.04 10.38 -10.72
N VAL A 192 19.60 10.24 -11.98
CA VAL A 192 18.29 9.60 -12.27
C VAL A 192 18.35 8.09 -12.03
N ALA A 193 19.36 7.42 -12.56
CA ALA A 193 19.52 5.96 -12.43
C ALA A 193 19.75 5.55 -10.96
N GLY A 194 20.73 6.17 -10.29
CA GLY A 194 21.01 5.90 -8.87
C GLY A 194 19.83 6.26 -7.97
N GLY A 195 19.16 7.36 -8.27
CA GLY A 195 17.96 7.81 -7.56
C GLY A 195 16.80 6.82 -7.68
N LEU A 196 16.56 6.27 -8.86
CA LEU A 196 15.55 5.20 -9.05
C LEU A 196 15.83 4.01 -8.13
N TRP A 197 17.05 3.46 -8.17
CA TRP A 197 17.37 2.27 -7.39
C TRP A 197 17.39 2.52 -5.89
N ALA A 198 17.83 3.71 -5.46
CA ALA A 198 17.74 4.13 -4.05
C ALA A 198 16.28 4.25 -3.59
N MET A 199 15.41 4.82 -4.42
CA MET A 199 13.97 4.93 -4.12
C MET A 199 13.32 3.54 -4.05
N LYS A 200 13.64 2.63 -4.99
CA LYS A 200 13.16 1.24 -4.96
C LYS A 200 13.64 0.51 -3.70
N ALA A 201 14.90 0.68 -3.32
CA ALA A 201 15.44 0.09 -2.09
C ALA A 201 14.71 0.64 -0.84
N LEU A 202 14.46 1.96 -0.78
CA LEU A 202 13.71 2.58 0.30
C LEU A 202 12.31 2.00 0.42
N MET A 203 11.57 1.87 -0.70
CA MET A 203 10.21 1.32 -0.68
C MET A 203 10.19 -0.17 -0.37
N GLY A 204 11.16 -0.95 -0.88
CA GLY A 204 11.33 -2.37 -0.55
C GLY A 204 11.60 -2.59 0.95
N LEU A 205 12.50 -1.80 1.55
CA LEU A 205 12.79 -1.84 2.98
C LEU A 205 11.59 -1.38 3.82
N ALA A 206 10.88 -0.33 3.40
CA ALA A 206 9.65 0.11 4.06
C ALA A 206 8.57 -0.98 4.05
N SER A 207 8.44 -1.72 2.94
CA SER A 207 7.51 -2.86 2.84
C SER A 207 7.92 -4.02 3.76
N LEU A 208 9.20 -4.37 3.81
CA LEU A 208 9.69 -5.38 4.76
C LEU A 208 9.48 -4.95 6.22
N GLY A 209 9.71 -3.66 6.52
CA GLY A 209 9.41 -3.07 7.83
C GLY A 209 7.91 -3.15 8.16
N LEU A 210 7.04 -2.85 7.19
CA LEU A 210 5.61 -3.01 7.30
C LEU A 210 5.21 -4.46 7.65
N VAL A 211 5.75 -5.45 6.94
CA VAL A 211 5.50 -6.88 7.22
C VAL A 211 6.01 -7.28 8.61
N GLY A 212 7.18 -6.78 9.01
CA GLY A 212 7.71 -6.96 10.36
C GLY A 212 6.79 -6.38 11.45
N LEU A 213 6.21 -5.19 11.20
CA LEU A 213 5.24 -4.56 12.10
C LEU A 213 3.93 -5.35 12.18
N VAL A 214 3.48 -5.96 11.09
CA VAL A 214 2.33 -6.89 11.09
C VAL A 214 2.64 -8.10 11.97
N TRP A 215 3.81 -8.73 11.83
CA TRP A 215 4.25 -9.84 12.68
C TRP A 215 4.23 -9.46 14.15
N MET A 216 4.85 -8.33 14.50
CA MET A 216 4.94 -7.86 15.89
C MET A 216 3.57 -7.47 16.46
N SER A 217 2.70 -6.84 15.67
CA SER A 217 1.35 -6.46 16.06
C SER A 217 0.46 -7.68 16.27
N ALA A 218 0.56 -8.69 15.40
CA ALA A 218 -0.15 -9.96 15.56
C ALA A 218 0.20 -10.63 16.89
N ARG A 219 1.49 -10.66 17.26
CA ARG A 219 1.92 -11.19 18.56
C ARG A 219 1.35 -10.41 19.76
N ARG A 220 1.22 -9.08 19.67
CA ARG A 220 0.58 -8.26 20.72
C ARG A 220 -0.92 -8.51 20.85
N LEU A 221 -1.56 -8.90 19.75
CA LEU A 221 -2.98 -9.25 19.69
C LEU A 221 -3.24 -10.73 20.03
N GLU A 222 -2.18 -11.49 20.37
CA GLU A 222 -2.24 -12.93 20.63
C GLU A 222 -2.76 -13.72 19.39
N ILE A 223 -2.46 -13.22 18.19
CA ILE A 223 -2.73 -13.87 16.91
C ILE A 223 -1.44 -14.59 16.48
N ALA A 224 -1.55 -15.85 16.02
CA ALA A 224 -0.43 -16.57 15.41
C ALA A 224 0.11 -15.76 14.22
N PRO A 225 1.38 -15.28 14.24
CA PRO A 225 1.82 -14.22 13.33
C PRO A 225 2.09 -14.70 11.90
N LEU A 226 2.25 -16.03 11.67
CA LEU A 226 2.68 -16.56 10.38
C LEU A 226 1.68 -16.28 9.27
N ALA A 227 0.40 -16.55 9.51
CA ALA A 227 -0.63 -16.34 8.50
C ALA A 227 -0.86 -14.85 8.16
N PRO A 228 -0.91 -13.88 9.14
CA PRO A 228 -0.86 -12.44 8.83
C PRO A 228 0.35 -12.03 7.99
N THR A 229 1.53 -12.55 8.31
CA THR A 229 2.77 -12.25 7.60
C THR A 229 2.74 -12.75 6.16
N LEU A 230 2.28 -13.99 5.94
CA LEU A 230 2.08 -14.55 4.61
C LEU A 230 1.02 -13.77 3.82
N PHE A 231 -0.09 -13.42 4.47
CA PHE A 231 -1.19 -12.68 3.86
C PHE A 231 -0.75 -11.31 3.33
N VAL A 232 0.12 -10.58 4.05
CA VAL A 232 0.63 -9.28 3.63
C VAL A 232 1.88 -9.45 2.77
N GLY A 233 2.88 -10.17 3.26
CA GLY A 233 4.23 -10.18 2.70
C GLY A 233 4.37 -10.92 1.36
N LEU A 234 3.50 -11.90 1.07
CA LEU A 234 3.44 -12.60 -0.21
C LEU A 234 2.20 -12.20 -1.04
N ASN A 235 1.54 -11.10 -0.69
CA ASN A 235 0.40 -10.63 -1.47
C ASN A 235 0.86 -10.13 -2.86
N PRO A 236 0.30 -10.64 -3.97
CA PRO A 236 0.70 -10.24 -5.31
C PRO A 236 0.57 -8.74 -5.58
N PHE A 237 -0.45 -8.09 -5.02
CA PHE A 237 -0.65 -6.65 -5.18
C PHE A 237 0.40 -5.84 -4.42
N LEU A 238 0.78 -6.28 -3.21
CA LEU A 238 1.87 -5.65 -2.49
C LEU A 238 3.19 -5.80 -3.25
N LEU A 239 3.50 -7.01 -3.73
CA LEU A 239 4.76 -7.30 -4.41
C LEU A 239 4.85 -6.59 -5.77
N VAL A 240 3.84 -6.78 -6.63
CA VAL A 240 3.89 -6.29 -8.01
C VAL A 240 3.63 -4.77 -8.07
N TYR A 241 2.49 -4.32 -7.54
CA TYR A 241 2.10 -2.91 -7.63
C TYR A 241 2.79 -2.05 -6.56
N GLY A 242 2.92 -2.54 -5.33
CA GLY A 242 3.56 -1.80 -4.25
C GLY A 242 5.08 -1.72 -4.43
N VAL A 243 5.77 -2.86 -4.27
CA VAL A 243 7.24 -2.94 -4.31
C VAL A 243 7.76 -2.78 -5.73
N GLY A 244 7.16 -3.50 -6.70
CA GLY A 244 7.50 -3.40 -8.12
C GLY A 244 7.34 -1.98 -8.66
N GLY A 245 6.21 -1.31 -8.36
CA GLY A 245 5.94 0.07 -8.74
C GLY A 245 6.69 1.13 -7.93
N ALA A 246 7.40 0.74 -6.86
CA ALA A 246 8.12 1.64 -5.94
C ALA A 246 7.24 2.74 -5.33
N HIS A 247 6.00 2.39 -4.94
CA HIS A 247 5.06 3.38 -4.43
C HIS A 247 5.36 3.81 -2.98
N ASN A 248 5.32 5.12 -2.73
CA ASN A 248 5.52 5.71 -1.40
C ASN A 248 4.44 5.31 -0.38
N ASP A 249 3.35 4.71 -0.84
CA ASP A 249 2.33 4.07 -0.02
C ASP A 249 2.92 3.04 0.96
N LEU A 250 4.00 2.37 0.58
CA LEU A 250 4.68 1.40 1.46
C LEU A 250 5.33 2.08 2.66
N LEU A 251 5.96 3.23 2.46
CA LEU A 251 6.53 4.04 3.53
C LEU A 251 5.42 4.61 4.44
N MET A 252 4.36 5.15 3.84
CA MET A 252 3.16 5.61 4.55
C MET A 252 2.59 4.49 5.44
N MET A 253 2.41 3.30 4.88
CA MET A 253 1.85 2.15 5.61
C MET A 253 2.81 1.61 6.68
N ALA A 254 4.11 1.72 6.50
CA ALA A 254 5.08 1.38 7.56
C ALA A 254 4.92 2.31 8.77
N PHE A 255 4.79 3.63 8.57
CA PHE A 255 4.49 4.58 9.64
C PHE A 255 3.13 4.31 10.29
N LEU A 256 2.08 4.06 9.50
CA LEU A 256 0.75 3.75 10.00
C LEU A 256 0.75 2.48 10.86
N MET A 257 1.38 1.40 10.39
CA MET A 257 1.48 0.16 11.17
C MET A 257 2.41 0.30 12.37
N GLY A 258 3.42 1.17 12.29
CA GLY A 258 4.20 1.60 13.45
C GLY A 258 3.32 2.26 14.51
N ALA A 259 2.39 3.13 14.10
CA ALA A 259 1.42 3.75 15.00
C ALA A 259 0.51 2.72 15.66
N VAL A 260 -0.01 1.77 14.90
CA VAL A 260 -0.84 0.66 15.42
C VAL A 260 -0.03 -0.17 16.41
N TYR A 261 1.18 -0.58 16.06
CA TYR A 261 2.06 -1.35 16.94
C TYR A 261 2.36 -0.62 18.25
N LEU A 262 2.69 0.67 18.20
CA LEU A 262 2.97 1.48 19.40
C LEU A 262 1.73 1.59 20.28
N ALA A 263 0.56 1.86 19.72
CA ALA A 263 -0.69 1.95 20.46
C ALA A 263 -1.08 0.62 21.13
N LEU A 264 -0.92 -0.51 20.43
CA LEU A 264 -1.13 -1.85 21.00
C LEU A 264 -0.17 -2.15 22.18
N GLY A 265 0.96 -1.46 22.23
CA GLY A 265 1.93 -1.53 23.33
C GLY A 265 1.74 -0.46 24.42
N GLY A 266 0.64 0.30 24.40
CA GLY A 266 0.36 1.36 25.38
C GLY A 266 1.16 2.65 25.17
N ARG A 267 1.89 2.80 24.04
CA ARG A 267 2.62 4.00 23.66
C ARG A 267 1.77 4.88 22.72
N GLU A 268 0.57 5.27 23.20
CA GLU A 268 -0.44 5.91 22.34
C GLU A 268 -0.02 7.30 21.85
N ALA A 269 0.75 8.08 22.65
CA ALA A 269 1.26 9.38 22.22
C ALA A 269 2.24 9.23 21.07
N THR A 270 3.26 8.36 21.23
CA THR A 270 4.24 8.09 20.16
C THR A 270 3.55 7.48 18.92
N GLY A 271 2.53 6.63 19.13
CA GLY A 271 1.71 6.10 18.06
C GLY A 271 0.95 7.19 17.31
N GLY A 272 0.36 8.15 18.02
CA GLY A 272 -0.32 9.30 17.40
C GLY A 272 0.62 10.15 16.54
N ALA A 273 1.82 10.44 17.06
CA ALA A 273 2.85 11.15 16.27
C ALA A 273 3.30 10.35 15.04
N ALA A 274 3.44 9.02 15.16
CA ALA A 274 3.79 8.17 14.02
C ALA A 274 2.69 8.16 12.95
N LEU A 275 1.41 8.18 13.34
CA LEU A 275 0.29 8.27 12.39
C LEU A 275 0.28 9.61 11.65
N VAL A 276 0.62 10.71 12.33
CA VAL A 276 0.82 12.01 11.67
C VAL A 276 2.01 11.94 10.72
N GLY A 277 3.09 11.23 11.07
CA GLY A 277 4.20 10.94 10.16
C GLY A 277 3.73 10.21 8.89
N ALA A 278 2.82 9.24 9.01
CA ALA A 278 2.21 8.59 7.86
C ALA A 278 1.44 9.60 6.98
N ALA A 279 0.66 10.52 7.57
CA ALA A 279 -0.03 11.58 6.84
C ALA A 279 0.94 12.57 6.19
N ALA A 280 2.10 12.82 6.81
CA ALA A 280 3.16 13.64 6.27
C ALA A 280 3.98 12.96 5.15
N VAL A 281 3.79 11.67 4.93
CA VAL A 281 4.26 10.96 3.72
C VAL A 281 3.19 11.05 2.62
N LYS A 282 1.95 10.69 2.93
CA LYS A 282 0.80 10.71 2.00
C LYS A 282 -0.50 10.86 2.78
N ALA A 283 -1.16 12.00 2.65
CA ALA A 283 -2.14 12.44 3.65
C ALA A 283 -3.48 11.68 3.63
N LEU A 284 -4.00 11.33 2.45
CA LEU A 284 -5.41 10.96 2.29
C LEU A 284 -5.89 9.87 3.28
N SER A 285 -5.26 8.71 3.27
CA SER A 285 -5.69 7.59 4.13
C SER A 285 -5.34 7.84 5.61
N PRO A 286 -4.09 8.18 6.00
CA PRO A 286 -3.76 8.34 7.41
C PRO A 286 -4.49 9.50 8.10
N ALA A 287 -4.71 10.63 7.41
CA ALA A 287 -5.46 11.76 7.99
C ALA A 287 -6.89 11.36 8.34
N LEU A 288 -7.55 10.62 7.44
CA LEU A 288 -8.89 10.08 7.68
C LEU A 288 -8.91 9.10 8.87
N LEU A 289 -7.82 8.42 9.15
CA LEU A 289 -7.72 7.43 10.23
C LEU A 289 -7.38 8.02 11.61
N LEU A 290 -6.97 9.30 11.70
CA LEU A 290 -6.64 9.96 12.98
C LEU A 290 -7.77 9.89 14.02
N PRO A 291 -9.06 10.19 13.71
CA PRO A 291 -10.13 10.08 14.69
C PRO A 291 -10.31 8.66 15.21
N PHE A 292 -10.20 7.65 14.34
CA PHE A 292 -10.33 6.24 14.73
C PHE A 292 -9.20 5.82 15.66
N PHE A 293 -7.97 6.26 15.38
CA PHE A 293 -6.82 6.00 16.22
C PHE A 293 -7.04 6.55 17.63
N VAL A 294 -7.38 7.84 17.75
CA VAL A 294 -7.58 8.49 19.05
C VAL A 294 -8.73 7.81 19.81
N VAL A 295 -9.85 7.53 19.14
CA VAL A 295 -11.05 6.97 19.80
C VAL A 295 -10.85 5.52 20.21
N ALA A 296 -10.09 4.72 19.44
CA ALA A 296 -9.82 3.31 19.73
C ALA A 296 -8.81 3.14 20.87
N CYS A 297 -7.87 4.07 21.05
CA CYS A 297 -6.86 4.01 22.10
C CYS A 297 -7.49 3.96 23.50
N ARG A 298 -6.77 3.30 24.44
CA ARG A 298 -7.17 3.20 25.83
C ARG A 298 -7.14 4.57 26.51
N HIS A 299 -6.04 5.32 26.33
CA HIS A 299 -5.81 6.65 26.88
C HIS A 299 -5.93 7.70 25.76
N ARG A 300 -7.16 8.01 25.38
CA ARG A 300 -7.48 8.93 24.25
C ARG A 300 -6.76 10.27 24.33
N ALA A 301 -6.62 10.84 25.54
CA ALA A 301 -5.91 12.10 25.74
C ALA A 301 -4.42 11.97 25.35
N ARG A 302 -3.75 10.87 25.70
CA ARG A 302 -2.35 10.63 25.29
C ARG A 302 -2.24 10.50 23.78
N ALA A 303 -3.14 9.75 23.16
CA ALA A 303 -3.17 9.61 21.70
C ALA A 303 -3.36 10.98 21.01
N LEU A 304 -4.30 11.80 21.51
CA LEU A 304 -4.56 13.16 21.01
C LEU A 304 -3.34 14.06 21.18
N VAL A 305 -2.68 14.05 22.36
CA VAL A 305 -1.44 14.81 22.60
C VAL A 305 -0.37 14.41 21.58
N GLY A 306 -0.24 13.11 21.30
CA GLY A 306 0.72 12.62 20.31
C GLY A 306 0.39 13.11 18.89
N VAL A 307 -0.89 13.09 18.51
CA VAL A 307 -1.35 13.63 17.21
C VAL A 307 -1.06 15.12 17.10
N LEU A 308 -1.39 15.90 18.14
CA LEU A 308 -1.17 17.35 18.14
C LEU A 308 0.33 17.68 18.13
N ALA A 309 1.13 17.04 18.99
CA ALA A 309 2.57 17.25 19.01
C ALA A 309 3.25 16.84 17.70
N GLY A 310 2.86 15.70 17.11
CA GLY A 310 3.30 15.27 15.80
C GLY A 310 2.90 16.26 14.71
N GLY A 311 1.67 16.78 14.74
CA GLY A 311 1.18 17.80 13.81
C GLY A 311 1.97 19.09 13.91
N CYS A 312 2.20 19.59 15.11
CA CYS A 312 3.04 20.78 15.33
C CYS A 312 4.48 20.56 14.83
N ALA A 313 5.06 19.39 15.11
CA ALA A 313 6.42 19.09 14.64
C ALA A 313 6.51 19.00 13.11
N VAL A 314 5.56 18.32 12.46
CA VAL A 314 5.49 18.26 10.99
C VAL A 314 5.29 19.66 10.40
N LEU A 315 4.37 20.46 10.94
CA LEU A 315 4.14 21.82 10.47
C LEU A 315 5.39 22.69 10.63
N ALA A 316 6.05 22.64 11.79
CA ALA A 316 7.26 23.42 12.04
C ALA A 316 8.38 23.03 11.05
N VAL A 317 8.63 21.74 10.85
CA VAL A 317 9.63 21.27 9.88
C VAL A 317 9.25 21.67 8.46
N SER A 318 7.97 21.60 8.11
CA SER A 318 7.47 21.99 6.78
C SER A 318 7.68 23.50 6.50
N LEU A 319 7.35 24.34 7.50
CA LEU A 319 7.54 25.80 7.38
C LEU A 319 9.03 26.18 7.33
N LEU A 320 9.89 25.47 8.06
CA LEU A 320 11.34 25.69 8.00
C LEU A 320 11.95 25.28 6.66
N ALA A 321 11.43 24.20 6.04
CA ALA A 321 11.98 23.66 4.80
C ALA A 321 11.40 24.31 3.54
N PHE A 322 10.12 24.69 3.55
CA PHE A 322 9.38 25.14 2.36
C PHE A 322 8.74 26.52 2.51
N GLY A 323 8.84 27.15 3.68
CA GLY A 323 8.11 28.37 3.98
C GLY A 323 6.59 28.17 4.01
N ASP A 324 5.83 29.25 3.90
CA ASP A 324 4.36 29.24 3.77
C ASP A 324 3.89 28.63 2.43
N GLU A 325 4.76 28.56 1.45
CA GLU A 325 4.49 27.91 0.16
C GLU A 325 4.15 26.43 0.27
N VAL A 326 4.48 25.74 1.40
CA VAL A 326 4.04 24.37 1.67
C VAL A 326 2.51 24.21 1.59
N PHE A 327 1.74 25.27 1.82
CA PHE A 327 0.29 25.24 1.68
C PHE A 327 -0.19 25.09 0.24
N GLY A 328 0.67 25.22 -0.78
CA GLY A 328 0.39 24.82 -2.16
C GLY A 328 -0.02 23.35 -2.29
N LEU A 329 0.39 22.51 -1.33
CA LEU A 329 -0.07 21.13 -1.18
C LEU A 329 -1.61 21.00 -1.13
N LEU A 330 -2.31 21.97 -0.57
CA LEU A 330 -3.78 21.98 -0.53
C LEU A 330 -4.38 22.11 -1.93
N SER A 331 -3.77 22.93 -2.79
CA SER A 331 -4.14 23.05 -4.21
C SER A 331 -3.88 21.74 -4.97
N ALA A 332 -2.71 21.11 -4.74
CA ALA A 332 -2.40 19.82 -5.34
C ALA A 332 -3.43 18.74 -4.93
N TRP A 333 -3.87 18.71 -3.67
CA TRP A 333 -4.90 17.78 -3.22
C TRP A 333 -6.28 18.07 -3.79
N ALA A 334 -6.65 19.34 -3.94
CA ALA A 334 -7.91 19.74 -4.59
C ALA A 334 -7.95 19.21 -6.03
N THR A 335 -6.89 19.44 -6.79
CA THR A 335 -6.74 18.93 -8.17
C THR A 335 -6.79 17.39 -8.22
N GLN A 336 -6.15 16.70 -7.27
CA GLN A 336 -6.23 15.24 -7.18
C GLN A 336 -7.66 14.74 -6.91
N GLY A 337 -8.42 15.46 -6.07
CA GLY A 337 -9.82 15.13 -5.73
C GLY A 337 -10.77 15.21 -6.93
N GLU A 338 -10.43 15.97 -7.96
CA GLU A 338 -11.23 16.09 -9.19
C GLU A 338 -11.03 14.92 -10.15
N LYS A 339 -9.94 14.16 -10.00
CA LYS A 339 -9.59 13.08 -10.91
C LYS A 339 -10.54 11.89 -10.80
N VAL A 340 -10.64 11.17 -11.92
CA VAL A 340 -11.38 9.92 -12.02
C VAL A 340 -10.45 8.87 -12.62
N SER A 341 -10.25 7.78 -11.92
CA SER A 341 -9.56 6.61 -12.48
C SER A 341 -10.56 5.72 -13.22
N THR A 342 -10.05 4.92 -14.14
CA THR A 342 -10.88 4.00 -14.93
C THR A 342 -11.58 2.96 -14.05
N HIS A 343 -10.86 2.39 -13.09
CA HIS A 343 -11.30 1.28 -12.28
C HIS A 343 -11.62 1.75 -10.85
N ASN A 344 -12.81 2.33 -10.66
CA ASN A 344 -13.33 2.67 -9.33
C ASN A 344 -14.84 2.39 -9.27
N PHE A 345 -15.36 2.14 -8.07
CA PHE A 345 -16.77 1.78 -7.86
C PHE A 345 -17.75 2.91 -8.22
N PRO A 346 -17.53 4.17 -7.81
CA PRO A 346 -18.41 5.28 -8.24
C PRO A 346 -18.54 5.39 -9.75
N ASN A 347 -17.44 5.21 -10.49
CA ASN A 347 -17.45 5.22 -11.95
C ASN A 347 -18.27 4.07 -12.53
N ALA A 348 -18.05 2.84 -12.02
CA ALA A 348 -18.81 1.67 -12.44
C ALA A 348 -20.32 1.85 -12.19
N ILE A 349 -20.69 2.31 -11.00
CA ILE A 349 -22.08 2.58 -10.62
C ILE A 349 -22.70 3.61 -11.59
N GLY A 350 -21.98 4.72 -11.86
CA GLY A 350 -22.44 5.73 -12.79
C GLY A 350 -22.72 5.18 -14.20
N TRP A 351 -21.84 4.29 -14.69
CA TRP A 351 -22.06 3.60 -15.98
C TRP A 351 -23.26 2.67 -15.94
N TYR A 352 -23.40 1.83 -14.92
CA TYR A 352 -24.53 0.90 -14.79
C TYR A 352 -25.88 1.61 -14.66
N LEU A 353 -25.89 2.81 -14.07
CA LEU A 353 -27.09 3.65 -13.98
C LEU A 353 -27.38 4.49 -15.24
N GLY A 354 -26.57 4.36 -16.29
CA GLY A 354 -26.73 5.14 -17.52
C GLY A 354 -26.33 6.60 -17.41
N LEU A 355 -25.56 6.98 -16.37
CA LEU A 355 -25.12 8.36 -16.12
C LEU A 355 -23.82 8.74 -16.86
N GLY A 356 -23.22 7.80 -17.60
CA GLY A 356 -21.97 8.03 -18.32
C GLY A 356 -20.71 8.10 -17.46
N GLY A 357 -20.75 7.53 -16.23
CA GLY A 357 -19.64 7.48 -15.30
C GLY A 357 -19.80 8.40 -14.08
N VAL A 358 -18.70 9.00 -13.62
CA VAL A 358 -18.71 9.86 -12.41
C VAL A 358 -19.26 11.25 -12.74
N THR A 359 -20.53 11.47 -12.40
CA THR A 359 -21.17 12.80 -12.41
C THR A 359 -21.06 13.48 -11.06
N SER A 360 -21.44 14.77 -10.95
CA SER A 360 -21.52 15.50 -9.68
C SER A 360 -22.43 14.78 -8.68
N ALA A 361 -23.55 14.22 -9.13
CA ALA A 361 -24.47 13.46 -8.31
C ALA A 361 -23.80 12.20 -7.75
N VAL A 362 -23.08 11.44 -8.58
CA VAL A 362 -22.32 10.25 -8.15
C VAL A 362 -21.25 10.62 -7.12
N ARG A 363 -20.55 11.75 -7.32
CA ARG A 363 -19.55 12.25 -6.34
C ARG A 363 -20.19 12.58 -4.99
N VAL A 364 -21.32 13.31 -5.00
CA VAL A 364 -22.05 13.66 -3.78
C VAL A 364 -22.53 12.41 -3.06
N VAL A 365 -23.10 11.43 -3.75
CA VAL A 365 -23.54 10.16 -3.15
C VAL A 365 -22.35 9.40 -2.58
N ALA A 366 -21.23 9.29 -3.29
CA ALA A 366 -20.04 8.61 -2.80
C ALA A 366 -19.46 9.30 -1.55
N ALA A 367 -19.32 10.63 -1.58
CA ALA A 367 -18.84 11.42 -0.45
C ALA A 367 -19.78 11.30 0.77
N SER A 368 -21.10 11.37 0.56
CA SER A 368 -22.09 11.20 1.62
C SER A 368 -22.05 9.79 2.22
N THR A 369 -21.90 8.77 1.38
CA THR A 369 -21.73 7.37 1.82
C THR A 369 -20.48 7.21 2.66
N LEU A 370 -19.36 7.80 2.25
CA LEU A 370 -18.12 7.81 3.04
C LEU A 370 -18.36 8.49 4.38
N ALA A 371 -18.89 9.72 4.38
CA ALA A 371 -19.10 10.50 5.59
C ALA A 371 -20.00 9.75 6.61
N VAL A 372 -21.14 9.21 6.16
CA VAL A 372 -22.04 8.42 7.00
C VAL A 372 -21.33 7.17 7.55
N SER A 373 -20.59 6.45 6.69
CA SER A 373 -19.83 5.27 7.12
C SER A 373 -18.82 5.61 8.20
N LEU A 374 -18.06 6.71 8.03
CA LEU A 374 -17.06 7.14 9.01
C LEU A 374 -17.70 7.54 10.33
N VAL A 375 -18.82 8.28 10.33
CA VAL A 375 -19.55 8.65 11.54
C VAL A 375 -20.03 7.40 12.29
N VAL A 376 -20.65 6.44 11.59
CA VAL A 376 -21.12 5.18 12.18
C VAL A 376 -19.93 4.41 12.78
N LEU A 377 -18.85 4.27 12.05
CA LEU A 377 -17.65 3.55 12.50
C LEU A 377 -17.00 4.24 13.71
N VAL A 378 -16.92 5.59 13.74
CA VAL A 378 -16.40 6.33 14.90
C VAL A 378 -17.27 6.07 16.12
N VAL A 379 -18.62 6.11 15.98
CA VAL A 379 -19.55 5.82 17.09
C VAL A 379 -19.39 4.39 17.59
N LEU A 380 -19.28 3.40 16.69
CA LEU A 380 -19.04 2.00 17.08
C LEU A 380 -17.71 1.83 17.81
N THR A 381 -16.67 2.51 17.33
CA THR A 381 -15.34 2.51 17.97
C THR A 381 -15.38 3.20 19.33
N TRP A 382 -16.06 4.33 19.43
CA TRP A 382 -16.27 5.05 20.69
C TRP A 382 -16.95 4.15 21.73
N ARG A 383 -17.95 3.39 21.31
CA ARG A 383 -18.68 2.43 22.14
C ARG A 383 -17.90 1.12 22.40
N ARG A 384 -16.61 1.07 22.02
CA ARG A 384 -15.74 -0.11 22.20
C ARG A 384 -16.25 -1.38 21.52
N ARG A 385 -17.04 -1.24 20.46
CA ARG A 385 -17.51 -2.38 19.65
C ARG A 385 -16.50 -2.81 18.59
N LEU A 386 -15.59 -1.92 18.20
CA LEU A 386 -14.51 -2.18 17.27
C LEU A 386 -13.17 -1.93 17.96
N ASP A 387 -12.21 -2.83 17.76
CA ASP A 387 -10.81 -2.63 18.12
C ASP A 387 -10.08 -1.76 17.09
N LEU A 388 -8.86 -1.33 17.41
CA LEU A 388 -8.10 -0.40 16.60
C LEU A 388 -7.88 -0.88 15.16
N PRO A 389 -7.32 -2.09 14.87
CA PRO A 389 -7.15 -2.55 13.50
C PRO A 389 -8.47 -2.71 12.74
N THR A 390 -9.52 -3.18 13.41
CA THR A 390 -10.83 -3.39 12.80
C THR A 390 -11.48 -2.05 12.42
N ALA A 391 -11.44 -1.06 13.29
CA ALA A 391 -12.00 0.27 13.04
C ALA A 391 -11.29 0.95 11.85
N MET A 392 -9.95 0.96 11.88
CA MET A 392 -9.15 1.54 10.81
C MET A 392 -9.33 0.77 9.49
N GLY A 393 -9.42 -0.56 9.55
CA GLY A 393 -9.64 -1.41 8.37
C GLY A 393 -10.98 -1.14 7.68
N TRP A 394 -12.08 -1.01 8.44
CA TRP A 394 -13.39 -0.66 7.88
C TRP A 394 -13.42 0.76 7.32
N ALA A 395 -12.77 1.73 7.98
CA ALA A 395 -12.66 3.10 7.47
C ALA A 395 -11.85 3.15 6.17
N THR A 396 -10.75 2.38 6.08
CA THR A 396 -9.96 2.24 4.85
C THR A 396 -10.78 1.58 3.74
N LEU A 397 -11.53 0.51 4.01
CA LEU A 397 -12.41 -0.11 3.03
C LEU A 397 -13.47 0.86 2.52
N ALA A 398 -14.13 1.62 3.42
CA ALA A 398 -15.10 2.63 3.04
C ALA A 398 -14.48 3.68 2.10
N LEU A 399 -13.27 4.16 2.40
CA LEU A 399 -12.53 5.07 1.52
C LEU A 399 -12.27 4.44 0.14
N LEU A 400 -11.75 3.21 0.08
CA LEU A 400 -11.39 2.54 -1.18
C LEU A 400 -12.60 2.31 -2.09
N VAL A 401 -13.78 2.02 -1.52
CA VAL A 401 -14.99 1.79 -2.34
C VAL A 401 -15.74 3.06 -2.71
N THR A 402 -15.44 4.20 -2.09
CA THR A 402 -16.11 5.47 -2.38
C THR A 402 -15.24 6.47 -3.13
N THR A 403 -13.93 6.25 -3.20
CA THR A 403 -13.04 7.18 -3.93
C THR A 403 -13.24 7.09 -5.43
N THR A 404 -13.23 8.24 -6.12
CA THR A 404 -13.26 8.33 -7.58
C THR A 404 -11.88 8.19 -8.22
N TRP A 405 -10.81 8.35 -7.44
CA TRP A 405 -9.43 8.17 -7.86
C TRP A 405 -8.84 6.96 -7.13
N LEU A 406 -9.11 5.75 -7.67
CA LEU A 406 -8.64 4.49 -7.10
C LEU A 406 -7.53 3.92 -7.98
N MET A 407 -6.32 3.83 -7.43
CA MET A 407 -5.18 3.18 -8.06
C MET A 407 -5.00 1.77 -7.52
N HIS A 408 -4.48 0.85 -8.34
CA HIS A 408 -4.32 -0.54 -7.95
C HIS A 408 -3.46 -0.70 -6.68
N TRP A 409 -2.43 0.11 -6.49
CA TRP A 409 -1.58 0.07 -5.30
C TRP A 409 -2.24 0.61 -4.03
N TYR A 410 -3.35 1.36 -4.11
CA TYR A 410 -4.10 1.78 -2.91
C TYR A 410 -4.72 0.58 -2.17
N LEU A 411 -4.91 -0.55 -2.86
CA LEU A 411 -5.44 -1.75 -2.24
C LEU A 411 -4.51 -2.32 -1.15
N VAL A 412 -3.21 -1.98 -1.20
CA VAL A 412 -2.26 -2.39 -0.15
C VAL A 412 -2.54 -1.73 1.21
N TRP A 413 -3.31 -0.61 1.25
CA TRP A 413 -3.64 0.07 2.51
C TRP A 413 -4.53 -0.79 3.42
N LEU A 414 -5.38 -1.62 2.83
CA LEU A 414 -6.30 -2.48 3.58
C LEU A 414 -5.62 -3.74 4.12
N LEU A 415 -4.62 -4.28 3.40
CA LEU A 415 -4.02 -5.59 3.69
C LEU A 415 -3.51 -5.74 5.13
N PRO A 416 -2.62 -4.87 5.66
CA PRO A 416 -2.04 -5.06 7.00
C PRO A 416 -3.08 -4.88 8.11
N LEU A 417 -4.06 -3.99 7.92
CA LEU A 417 -5.15 -3.78 8.87
C LEU A 417 -6.08 -5.00 8.89
N ALA A 418 -6.48 -5.50 7.72
CA ALA A 418 -7.31 -6.69 7.59
C ALA A 418 -6.64 -7.94 8.18
N ALA A 419 -5.32 -8.07 8.02
CA ALA A 419 -4.54 -9.19 8.56
C ALA A 419 -4.63 -9.29 10.09
N LEU A 420 -4.82 -8.18 10.78
CA LEU A 420 -4.85 -8.10 12.25
C LEU A 420 -6.26 -8.17 12.84
N THR A 421 -7.30 -8.22 12.02
CA THR A 421 -8.68 -8.31 12.51
C THR A 421 -9.02 -9.74 12.99
N ARG A 422 -9.92 -9.84 13.98
CA ARG A 422 -10.42 -11.15 14.45
C ARG A 422 -11.47 -11.73 13.51
N GLY A 423 -12.25 -10.88 12.84
CA GLY A 423 -13.26 -11.29 11.87
C GLY A 423 -12.66 -11.64 10.50
N SER A 424 -13.34 -12.47 9.72
CA SER A 424 -12.89 -12.86 8.37
C SER A 424 -13.31 -11.87 7.28
N THR A 425 -14.34 -11.05 7.52
CA THR A 425 -14.97 -10.21 6.49
C THR A 425 -13.99 -9.20 5.85
N LEU A 426 -13.20 -8.47 6.65
CA LEU A 426 -12.18 -7.55 6.12
C LEU A 426 -11.07 -8.29 5.37
N ARG A 427 -10.69 -9.50 5.80
CA ARG A 427 -9.70 -10.31 5.08
C ARG A 427 -10.26 -10.78 3.74
N TRP A 428 -11.52 -11.20 3.69
CA TRP A 428 -12.18 -11.50 2.40
C TRP A 428 -12.28 -10.27 1.52
N ALA A 429 -12.67 -9.13 2.05
CA ALA A 429 -12.71 -7.89 1.28
C ALA A 429 -11.33 -7.54 0.70
N ALA A 430 -10.26 -7.68 1.50
CA ALA A 430 -8.90 -7.41 1.05
C ALA A 430 -8.36 -8.40 0.00
N LEU A 431 -8.90 -9.62 -0.08
CA LEU A 431 -8.58 -10.59 -1.13
C LEU A 431 -9.46 -10.41 -2.38
N LEU A 432 -10.74 -10.11 -2.19
CA LEU A 432 -11.70 -10.04 -3.30
C LEU A 432 -11.64 -8.70 -4.05
N LEU A 433 -11.38 -7.60 -3.35
CA LEU A 433 -11.33 -6.28 -3.97
C LEU A 433 -10.28 -6.19 -5.09
N PRO A 434 -9.03 -6.66 -4.90
CA PRO A 434 -8.06 -6.78 -5.97
C PRO A 434 -8.52 -7.68 -7.12
N ALA A 435 -9.10 -8.84 -6.80
CA ALA A 435 -9.58 -9.78 -7.80
C ALA A 435 -10.70 -9.16 -8.68
N VAL A 436 -11.64 -8.44 -8.06
CA VAL A 436 -12.68 -7.70 -8.78
C VAL A 436 -12.06 -6.68 -9.74
N MET A 437 -11.07 -5.93 -9.30
CA MET A 437 -10.43 -4.89 -10.13
C MET A 437 -9.64 -5.46 -11.31
N VAL A 438 -8.96 -6.60 -11.12
CA VAL A 438 -8.09 -7.17 -12.15
C VAL A 438 -8.83 -8.13 -13.08
N VAL A 439 -9.69 -9.00 -12.54
CA VAL A 439 -10.27 -10.12 -13.28
C VAL A 439 -11.60 -9.74 -13.94
N LEU A 440 -12.46 -9.04 -13.22
CA LEU A 440 -13.79 -8.70 -13.74
C LEU A 440 -13.79 -7.42 -14.57
N GLY A 441 -12.77 -6.58 -14.42
CA GLY A 441 -12.70 -5.27 -15.05
C GLY A 441 -13.92 -4.41 -14.69
N LEU A 442 -13.73 -3.30 -14.02
CA LEU A 442 -14.79 -2.29 -13.97
C LEU A 442 -14.93 -1.74 -15.39
N PRO A 443 -16.15 -1.40 -15.86
CA PRO A 443 -16.36 -1.03 -17.26
C PRO A 443 -15.35 0.03 -17.69
N PRO A 444 -14.75 -0.10 -18.88
CA PRO A 444 -13.79 0.88 -19.36
C PRO A 444 -14.47 2.24 -19.49
N VAL A 445 -13.77 3.29 -19.05
CA VAL A 445 -14.19 4.66 -19.43
C VAL A 445 -13.99 4.75 -20.97
N PRO A 446 -14.96 5.17 -21.75
CA PRO A 446 -14.73 5.51 -23.14
C PRO A 446 -13.58 6.52 -23.23
N LYS A 447 -12.63 6.25 -24.13
CA LYS A 447 -11.49 7.14 -24.37
C LYS A 447 -11.96 8.47 -24.97
#